data_18c14483ef8dbf812f1df3cdb9358340
#
_entry.id   18c14483ef8dbf812f1df3cdb9358340
#
_cell.length_a   1.000
_cell.length_b   1.000
_cell.length_c   1.000
_cell.angle_alpha   90.00
_cell.angle_beta   90.00
_cell.angle_gamma   90.00
#
_symmetry.space_group_name_H-M   'P 1'
#
loop_
_entity.id
_entity.type
_entity.pdbx_description
1 polymer ?
#
loop_
_entity_poly.entity_id
_entity_poly.type
_entity_poly.pdbx_seq_one_letter_code
_entity_poly.pdbx_strand_id
1 'polypeptide(L)'
;SVVDPNNKALWDYEREMTEKSAELFKDGDFCLSVKEKEMVDTVKAGFKNVIVILNVGGMVDTSWFAYDDQIQSALLALQGGMEGGLAAAELLVGDGNPSGKTVDTFAKSLDDYPSTYNFHESRNYVDYTDDIYVGYRYFETIPGAAEKVVYPFGYGLSYTTFDVETVSAGIVNSNCTSCTTTARLTDADIDIE
;
A
#
# COMPACT_ATOMS: atom_id res chain seq x y z
N SER A 1 27.17 -8.16 -1.16
CA SER A 1 28.49 -7.55 -1.47
C SER A 1 28.91 -6.72 -0.27
N VAL A 2 30.05 -7.08 0.33
CA VAL A 2 30.62 -6.27 1.42
C VAL A 2 31.14 -4.98 0.79
N VAL A 3 30.50 -3.86 1.16
CA VAL A 3 30.98 -2.53 0.73
C VAL A 3 32.33 -2.29 1.39
N ASP A 4 33.36 -2.01 0.60
CA ASP A 4 34.69 -1.69 1.12
C ASP A 4 34.62 -0.42 1.99
N PRO A 5 34.88 -0.50 3.31
CA PRO A 5 34.80 0.65 4.21
C PRO A 5 35.82 1.76 3.88
N ASN A 6 36.82 1.48 3.03
CA ASN A 6 37.84 2.43 2.60
C ASN A 6 37.50 3.11 1.26
N ASN A 7 36.40 2.77 0.62
CA ASN A 7 35.99 3.41 -0.63
C ASN A 7 35.36 4.79 -0.37
N LYS A 8 36.22 5.79 -0.21
CA LYS A 8 35.84 7.17 0.07
C LYS A 8 34.90 7.74 -0.98
N ALA A 9 35.07 7.43 -2.26
CA ALA A 9 34.24 7.95 -3.33
C ALA A 9 32.79 7.47 -3.21
N LEU A 10 32.58 6.21 -2.79
CA LEU A 10 31.24 5.67 -2.55
C LEU A 10 30.59 6.36 -1.34
N TRP A 11 31.31 6.55 -0.27
CA TRP A 11 30.79 7.22 0.94
C TRP A 11 30.45 8.69 0.70
N ASP A 12 31.28 9.40 -0.07
CA ASP A 12 31.02 10.79 -0.46
C ASP A 12 29.76 10.87 -1.35
N TYR A 13 29.57 9.94 -2.28
CA TYR A 13 28.36 9.84 -3.11
C TYR A 13 27.12 9.53 -2.28
N GLU A 14 27.17 8.54 -1.40
CA GLU A 14 26.06 8.19 -0.51
C GLU A 14 25.65 9.35 0.38
N ARG A 15 26.62 10.10 0.92
CA ARG A 15 26.34 11.28 1.72
C ARG A 15 25.65 12.37 0.89
N GLU A 16 26.16 12.67 -0.31
CA GLU A 16 25.56 13.66 -1.22
C GLU A 16 24.14 13.28 -1.61
N MET A 17 23.89 12.01 -1.91
CA MET A 17 22.54 11.51 -2.23
C MET A 17 21.60 11.57 -1.02
N THR A 18 22.10 11.28 0.17
CA THR A 18 21.32 11.40 1.40
C THR A 18 20.92 12.86 1.68
N GLU A 19 21.85 13.81 1.51
CA GLU A 19 21.59 15.24 1.69
C GLU A 19 20.56 15.74 0.67
N LYS A 20 20.69 15.37 -0.61
CA LYS A 20 19.72 15.72 -1.66
C LYS A 20 18.34 15.08 -1.42
N SER A 21 18.32 13.83 -0.98
CA SER A 21 17.07 13.15 -0.63
C SER A 21 16.37 13.83 0.53
N ALA A 22 17.09 14.20 1.58
CA ALA A 22 16.53 14.91 2.73
C ALA A 22 16.00 16.31 2.38
N GLU A 23 16.57 16.96 1.36
CA GLU A 23 16.05 18.24 0.85
C GLU A 23 14.72 18.06 0.08
N LEU A 24 14.62 17.02 -0.73
CA LEU A 24 13.43 16.72 -1.54
C LEU A 24 12.29 16.14 -0.70
N PHE A 25 12.59 15.28 0.26
CA PHE A 25 11.66 14.56 1.10
C PHE A 25 11.81 14.95 2.56
N LYS A 26 11.43 16.19 2.90
CA LYS A 26 11.55 16.70 4.29
C LYS A 26 10.78 15.85 5.30
N ASP A 27 9.64 15.33 4.88
CA ASP A 27 8.74 14.51 5.70
C ASP A 27 8.95 13.00 5.44
N GLY A 28 10.10 12.64 4.82
CA GLY A 28 10.39 11.28 4.36
C GLY A 28 9.69 10.94 3.03
N ASP A 29 9.98 9.76 2.51
CA ASP A 29 9.43 9.24 1.25
C ASP A 29 8.06 8.57 1.41
N PHE A 30 7.57 8.43 2.65
CA PHE A 30 6.20 7.99 2.94
C PHE A 30 5.17 9.05 2.56
N CYS A 31 5.48 10.32 2.76
CA CYS A 31 4.60 11.45 2.47
C CYS A 31 4.89 12.05 1.08
N LEU A 32 3.91 12.80 0.55
CA LEU A 32 4.13 13.61 -0.65
C LEU A 32 5.25 14.63 -0.43
N SER A 33 6.16 14.74 -1.38
CA SER A 33 7.13 15.84 -1.43
C SER A 33 6.42 17.19 -1.65
N VAL A 34 7.13 18.28 -1.37
CA VAL A 34 6.60 19.64 -1.58
C VAL A 34 6.11 19.84 -3.02
N LYS A 35 6.84 19.31 -4.00
CA LYS A 35 6.48 19.43 -5.43
C LYS A 35 5.27 18.62 -5.83
N GLU A 36 5.10 17.45 -5.25
CA GLU A 36 3.90 16.63 -5.46
C GLU A 36 2.68 17.30 -4.84
N LYS A 37 2.78 17.88 -3.64
CA LYS A 37 1.71 18.68 -3.04
C LYS A 37 1.31 19.86 -3.93
N GLU A 38 2.28 20.65 -4.43
CA GLU A 38 2.03 21.75 -5.37
C GLU A 38 1.32 21.28 -6.65
N MET A 39 1.74 20.12 -7.18
CA MET A 39 1.11 19.49 -8.36
C MET A 39 -0.34 19.11 -8.07
N VAL A 40 -0.61 18.42 -6.97
CA VAL A 40 -1.96 18.01 -6.57
C VAL A 40 -2.86 19.24 -6.40
N ASP A 41 -2.40 20.27 -5.71
CA ASP A 41 -3.16 21.51 -5.50
C ASP A 41 -3.47 22.22 -6.84
N THR A 42 -2.52 22.24 -7.76
CA THR A 42 -2.69 22.82 -9.09
C THR A 42 -3.73 22.05 -9.92
N VAL A 43 -3.68 20.72 -9.89
CA VAL A 43 -4.64 19.86 -10.59
C VAL A 43 -6.05 20.05 -10.00
N LYS A 44 -6.18 20.04 -8.68
CA LYS A 44 -7.46 20.27 -7.99
C LYS A 44 -8.07 21.64 -8.32
N ALA A 45 -7.24 22.67 -8.41
CA ALA A 45 -7.71 24.02 -8.78
C ALA A 45 -8.19 24.11 -10.25
N GLY A 46 -7.62 23.29 -11.15
CA GLY A 46 -7.91 23.32 -12.58
C GLY A 46 -9.00 22.35 -13.06
N PHE A 47 -9.28 21.30 -12.30
CA PHE A 47 -10.16 20.20 -12.74
C PHE A 47 -11.20 19.85 -11.68
N LYS A 48 -12.42 19.58 -12.16
CA LYS A 48 -13.53 19.16 -11.29
C LYS A 48 -13.42 17.71 -10.84
N ASN A 49 -12.94 16.84 -11.72
CA ASN A 49 -12.81 15.40 -11.49
C ASN A 49 -11.33 15.05 -11.48
N VAL A 50 -10.88 14.51 -10.38
CA VAL A 50 -9.49 14.11 -10.18
C VAL A 50 -9.43 12.63 -9.83
N ILE A 51 -8.58 11.90 -10.55
CA ILE A 51 -8.27 10.49 -10.29
C ILE A 51 -6.78 10.42 -9.98
N VAL A 52 -6.43 9.73 -8.90
CA VAL A 52 -5.05 9.53 -8.48
C VAL A 52 -4.55 8.18 -8.97
N ILE A 53 -3.37 8.14 -9.58
CA ILE A 53 -2.68 6.90 -9.93
C ILE A 53 -1.38 6.85 -9.15
N LEU A 54 -1.25 5.88 -8.26
CA LEU A 54 -0.06 5.67 -7.44
C LEU A 54 0.86 4.65 -8.10
N ASN A 55 1.97 5.13 -8.65
CA ASN A 55 3.07 4.29 -9.14
C ASN A 55 4.17 4.27 -8.06
N VAL A 56 4.01 3.42 -7.08
CA VAL A 56 4.85 3.35 -5.89
C VAL A 56 5.34 1.92 -5.65
N GLY A 57 6.47 1.76 -4.95
CA GLY A 57 7.06 0.46 -4.66
C GLY A 57 6.59 -0.17 -3.34
N GLY A 58 5.81 0.54 -2.54
CA GLY A 58 5.38 0.10 -1.22
C GLY A 58 4.30 1.00 -0.64
N MET A 59 4.15 0.96 0.68
CA MET A 59 3.18 1.78 1.41
C MET A 59 3.59 3.24 1.41
N VAL A 60 2.61 4.11 1.19
CA VAL A 60 2.73 5.57 1.24
C VAL A 60 1.54 6.16 2.01
N ASP A 61 1.65 7.41 2.41
CA ASP A 61 0.52 8.14 2.96
C ASP A 61 -0.59 8.24 1.91
N THR A 62 -1.74 7.71 2.25
CA THR A 62 -2.96 7.76 1.42
C THR A 62 -4.02 8.68 2.01
N SER A 63 -3.78 9.25 3.19
CA SER A 63 -4.75 10.07 3.91
C SER A 63 -5.11 11.35 3.15
N TRP A 64 -4.19 11.90 2.34
CA TRP A 64 -4.37 13.15 1.61
C TRP A 64 -5.43 13.05 0.49
N PHE A 65 -5.72 11.86 -0.04
CA PHE A 65 -6.79 11.68 -1.01
C PHE A 65 -7.98 10.90 -0.45
N ALA A 66 -7.77 10.05 0.56
CA ALA A 66 -8.83 9.21 1.12
C ALA A 66 -9.98 10.02 1.76
N TYR A 67 -9.67 11.23 2.22
CA TYR A 67 -10.63 12.13 2.88
C TYR A 67 -10.91 13.40 2.07
N ASP A 68 -10.57 13.43 0.79
CA ASP A 68 -10.74 14.59 -0.08
C ASP A 68 -11.87 14.35 -1.08
N ASP A 69 -13.00 15.00 -0.88
CA ASP A 69 -14.20 14.86 -1.71
C ASP A 69 -13.98 15.27 -3.18
N GLN A 70 -12.92 16.02 -3.50
CA GLN A 70 -12.58 16.40 -4.86
C GLN A 70 -11.85 15.30 -5.63
N ILE A 71 -11.28 14.33 -4.92
CA ILE A 71 -10.60 13.18 -5.52
C ILE A 71 -11.59 12.00 -5.52
N GLN A 72 -12.13 11.68 -6.70
CA GLN A 72 -13.19 10.70 -6.82
C GLN A 72 -12.72 9.26 -6.74
N SER A 73 -11.49 8.97 -7.16
CA SER A 73 -10.95 7.63 -7.08
C SER A 73 -9.43 7.61 -7.07
N ALA A 74 -8.87 6.50 -6.62
CA ALA A 74 -7.44 6.24 -6.65
C ALA A 74 -7.17 4.82 -7.18
N LEU A 75 -6.16 4.69 -8.04
CA LEU A 75 -5.65 3.41 -8.53
C LEU A 75 -4.26 3.18 -7.97
N LEU A 76 -4.10 2.16 -7.15
CA LEU A 76 -2.80 1.68 -6.71
C LEU A 76 -2.21 0.78 -7.81
N ALA A 77 -1.46 1.40 -8.73
CA ALA A 77 -0.90 0.71 -9.88
C ALA A 77 0.39 -0.06 -9.56
N LEU A 78 1.03 0.27 -8.43
CA LEU A 78 2.35 -0.25 -8.07
C LEU A 78 3.36 -0.08 -9.21
N GLN A 79 4.22 -1.05 -9.45
CA GLN A 79 5.24 -1.06 -10.51
C GLN A 79 4.80 -2.00 -11.64
N GLY A 80 4.01 -1.46 -12.59
CA GLY A 80 3.28 -2.25 -13.58
C GLY A 80 4.09 -2.87 -14.73
N GLY A 81 5.41 -2.73 -14.78
CA GLY A 81 6.25 -3.26 -15.85
C GLY A 81 6.02 -2.59 -17.20
N MET A 82 6.36 -3.27 -18.30
CA MET A 82 6.33 -2.69 -19.66
C MET A 82 4.92 -2.34 -20.15
N GLU A 83 3.93 -3.15 -19.81
CA GLU A 83 2.52 -2.97 -20.20
C GLU A 83 1.68 -2.23 -19.13
N GLY A 84 2.32 -1.76 -18.07
CA GLY A 84 1.63 -1.13 -16.93
C GLY A 84 0.81 0.09 -17.29
N GLY A 85 1.29 0.90 -18.24
CA GLY A 85 0.56 2.06 -18.75
C GLY A 85 -0.70 1.69 -19.52
N LEU A 86 -0.62 0.65 -20.35
CA LEU A 86 -1.77 0.13 -21.10
C LEU A 86 -2.80 -0.46 -20.13
N ALA A 87 -2.37 -1.31 -19.21
CA ALA A 87 -3.26 -1.92 -18.20
C ALA A 87 -3.97 -0.86 -17.34
N ALA A 88 -3.26 0.19 -16.91
CA ALA A 88 -3.88 1.29 -16.16
C ALA A 88 -4.91 2.03 -17.01
N ALA A 89 -4.63 2.28 -18.31
CA ALA A 89 -5.56 2.93 -19.20
C ALA A 89 -6.83 2.09 -19.43
N GLU A 90 -6.69 0.79 -19.64
CA GLU A 90 -7.82 -0.15 -19.82
C GLU A 90 -8.72 -0.17 -18.57
N LEU A 91 -8.13 -0.15 -17.36
CA LEU A 91 -8.91 -0.04 -16.13
C LEU A 91 -9.66 1.29 -16.04
N LEU A 92 -9.03 2.41 -16.41
CA LEU A 92 -9.64 3.73 -16.31
C LEU A 92 -10.80 3.94 -17.28
N VAL A 93 -10.76 3.31 -18.47
CA VAL A 93 -11.83 3.41 -19.47
C VAL A 93 -12.88 2.30 -19.34
N GLY A 94 -12.67 1.35 -18.44
CA GLY A 94 -13.61 0.27 -18.16
C GLY A 94 -13.47 -0.95 -19.07
N ASP A 95 -12.43 -1.02 -19.91
CA ASP A 95 -12.12 -2.20 -20.75
C ASP A 95 -11.58 -3.36 -19.88
N GLY A 96 -10.96 -3.04 -18.75
CA GLY A 96 -10.50 -3.97 -17.73
C GLY A 96 -11.29 -3.81 -16.43
N ASN A 97 -11.50 -4.90 -15.69
CA ASN A 97 -12.14 -4.87 -14.39
C ASN A 97 -11.10 -4.96 -13.25
N PRO A 98 -10.95 -3.93 -12.40
CA PRO A 98 -10.04 -4.00 -11.28
C PRO A 98 -10.52 -5.06 -10.27
N SER A 99 -9.61 -5.96 -9.90
CA SER A 99 -9.88 -7.03 -8.93
C SER A 99 -8.81 -7.15 -7.85
N GLY A 100 -7.76 -6.35 -7.95
CA GLY A 100 -6.66 -6.31 -6.99
C GLY A 100 -7.12 -5.89 -5.60
N LYS A 101 -6.47 -6.45 -4.58
CA LYS A 101 -6.66 -6.10 -3.17
C LYS A 101 -5.34 -5.65 -2.57
N THR A 102 -5.40 -4.75 -1.61
CA THR A 102 -4.21 -4.32 -0.87
C THR A 102 -3.57 -5.50 -0.16
N VAL A 103 -2.27 -5.66 -0.32
CA VAL A 103 -1.46 -6.70 0.35
C VAL A 103 -0.88 -6.23 1.66
N ASP A 104 -1.06 -4.95 1.97
CA ASP A 104 -0.61 -4.28 3.18
C ASP A 104 -1.75 -3.46 3.79
N THR A 105 -1.60 -3.09 5.07
CA THR A 105 -2.48 -2.15 5.74
C THR A 105 -1.90 -0.75 5.61
N PHE A 106 -2.66 0.19 5.05
CA PHE A 106 -2.26 1.59 4.91
C PHE A 106 -2.74 2.37 6.14
N ALA A 107 -1.79 2.81 6.96
CA ALA A 107 -2.07 3.62 8.13
C ALA A 107 -2.03 5.13 7.82
N LYS A 108 -2.52 5.95 8.73
CA LYS A 108 -2.60 7.41 8.60
C LYS A 108 -1.23 8.08 8.68
N SER A 109 -0.30 7.46 9.40
CA SER A 109 1.04 7.98 9.62
C SER A 109 2.05 6.85 9.64
N LEU A 110 3.29 7.15 9.28
CA LEU A 110 4.42 6.23 9.42
C LEU A 110 4.62 5.82 10.89
N ASP A 111 4.35 6.72 11.83
CA ASP A 111 4.45 6.46 13.28
C ASP A 111 3.40 5.48 13.79
N ASP A 112 2.39 5.15 13.01
CA ASP A 112 1.37 4.17 13.37
C ASP A 112 1.81 2.72 13.20
N TYR A 113 2.94 2.50 12.51
CA TYR A 113 3.54 1.17 12.36
C TYR A 113 4.52 0.90 13.50
N PRO A 114 4.41 -0.25 14.20
CA PRO A 114 5.24 -0.54 15.37
C PRO A 114 6.75 -0.50 15.10
N SER A 115 7.17 -0.99 13.92
CA SER A 115 8.57 -1.07 13.52
C SER A 115 9.23 0.27 13.17
N THR A 116 8.46 1.35 13.02
CA THR A 116 8.99 2.67 12.66
C THR A 116 10.07 3.16 13.61
N TYR A 117 9.93 2.85 14.89
CA TYR A 117 10.84 3.36 15.93
C TYR A 117 12.17 2.62 16.02
N ASN A 118 12.28 1.41 15.48
CA ASN A 118 13.45 0.58 15.71
C ASN A 118 14.10 -0.01 14.46
N PHE A 119 13.52 0.13 13.26
CA PHE A 119 14.12 -0.47 12.08
C PHE A 119 15.47 0.17 11.67
N HIS A 120 15.76 1.38 12.17
CA HIS A 120 17.05 2.08 12.04
C HIS A 120 17.84 2.17 13.35
N GLU A 121 17.47 1.40 14.36
CA GLU A 121 18.07 1.48 15.70
C GLU A 121 19.58 1.22 15.70
N SER A 122 20.05 0.29 14.88
CA SER A 122 21.47 -0.05 14.77
C SER A 122 21.87 -0.35 13.34
N ARG A 123 23.16 -0.11 13.04
CA ARG A 123 23.78 -0.54 11.76
C ARG A 123 24.11 -2.04 11.74
N ASN A 124 24.13 -2.70 12.89
CA ASN A 124 24.63 -4.06 13.05
C ASN A 124 23.53 -5.08 13.31
N TYR A 125 22.37 -4.64 13.80
CA TYR A 125 21.23 -5.51 14.12
C TYR A 125 19.91 -4.75 13.97
N VAL A 126 18.84 -5.50 13.82
CA VAL A 126 17.45 -5.01 13.89
C VAL A 126 16.68 -6.00 14.74
N ASP A 127 15.97 -5.50 15.74
CA ASP A 127 15.06 -6.30 16.56
C ASP A 127 13.68 -6.33 15.88
N TYR A 128 13.15 -7.54 15.65
CA TYR A 128 11.81 -7.73 15.10
C TYR A 128 10.76 -7.57 16.19
N THR A 129 10.42 -6.33 16.52
CA THR A 129 9.50 -5.99 17.62
C THR A 129 8.04 -6.33 17.34
N ASP A 130 7.67 -6.51 16.08
CA ASP A 130 6.29 -6.83 15.66
C ASP A 130 5.90 -8.26 16.05
N ASP A 131 6.88 -9.18 16.16
CA ASP A 131 6.69 -10.59 16.49
C ASP A 131 5.58 -11.21 15.61
N ILE A 132 4.55 -11.80 16.22
CA ILE A 132 3.39 -12.37 15.53
C ILE A 132 2.41 -11.30 15.02
N TYR A 133 2.53 -10.07 15.51
CA TYR A 133 1.64 -8.95 15.17
C TYR A 133 2.14 -8.12 13.99
N VAL A 134 2.69 -8.77 12.97
CA VAL A 134 3.17 -8.11 11.76
C VAL A 134 2.01 -7.70 10.84
N GLY A 135 2.08 -6.49 10.30
CA GLY A 135 1.12 -5.96 9.33
C GLY A 135 -0.33 -5.89 9.87
N TYR A 136 -1.30 -6.43 9.12
CA TYR A 136 -2.72 -6.39 9.49
C TYR A 136 -3.03 -7.01 10.85
N ARG A 137 -2.24 -7.98 11.31
CA ARG A 137 -2.44 -8.62 12.62
C ARG A 137 -2.30 -7.64 13.77
N TYR A 138 -1.38 -6.66 13.65
CA TYR A 138 -1.27 -5.58 14.61
C TYR A 138 -2.54 -4.73 14.65
N PHE A 139 -2.95 -4.24 13.49
CA PHE A 139 -4.08 -3.31 13.39
C PHE A 139 -5.42 -3.93 13.76
N GLU A 140 -5.60 -5.24 13.55
CA GLU A 140 -6.84 -5.95 13.89
C GLU A 140 -6.88 -6.45 15.34
N THR A 141 -5.72 -6.59 16.00
CA THR A 141 -5.65 -7.24 17.32
C THR A 141 -5.38 -6.26 18.45
N ILE A 142 -4.52 -5.27 18.22
CA ILE A 142 -4.10 -4.33 19.26
C ILE A 142 -5.19 -3.29 19.50
N PRO A 143 -5.66 -3.09 20.75
CA PRO A 143 -6.70 -2.11 21.06
C PRO A 143 -6.34 -0.69 20.56
N GLY A 144 -7.25 -0.06 19.82
CA GLY A 144 -7.07 1.28 19.26
C GLY A 144 -6.24 1.34 17.98
N ALA A 145 -5.59 0.25 17.54
CA ALA A 145 -4.80 0.26 16.32
C ALA A 145 -5.68 0.35 15.05
N ALA A 146 -6.87 -0.23 15.07
CA ALA A 146 -7.82 -0.16 13.94
C ALA A 146 -8.22 1.28 13.57
N GLU A 147 -8.25 2.20 14.53
CA GLU A 147 -8.59 3.62 14.29
C GLU A 147 -7.51 4.37 13.48
N LYS A 148 -6.32 3.79 13.39
CA LYS A 148 -5.17 4.32 12.66
C LYS A 148 -5.17 3.94 11.18
N VAL A 149 -6.05 3.04 10.76
CA VAL A 149 -6.09 2.49 9.41
C VAL A 149 -6.87 3.41 8.46
N VAL A 150 -6.29 3.67 7.28
CA VAL A 150 -6.96 4.30 6.13
C VAL A 150 -7.56 3.23 5.23
N TYR A 151 -6.73 2.30 4.76
CA TYR A 151 -7.16 1.15 3.98
C TYR A 151 -6.64 -0.14 4.61
N PRO A 152 -7.52 -1.07 4.99
CA PRO A 152 -7.10 -2.34 5.60
C PRO A 152 -6.47 -3.28 4.56
N PHE A 153 -5.73 -4.27 5.05
CA PHE A 153 -5.33 -5.42 4.26
C PHE A 153 -6.54 -6.05 3.56
N GLY A 154 -6.39 -6.41 2.30
CA GLY A 154 -7.46 -7.01 1.50
C GLY A 154 -8.51 -6.01 0.98
N TYR A 155 -8.32 -4.72 1.19
CA TYR A 155 -9.20 -3.69 0.63
C TYR A 155 -9.01 -3.57 -0.88
N GLY A 156 -10.10 -3.31 -1.59
CA GLY A 156 -10.08 -2.99 -3.01
C GLY A 156 -11.48 -3.03 -3.59
N LEU A 157 -11.78 -2.05 -4.41
CA LEU A 157 -13.04 -1.94 -5.14
C LEU A 157 -12.92 -2.64 -6.50
N SER A 158 -14.05 -2.99 -7.07
CA SER A 158 -14.17 -3.57 -8.41
C SER A 158 -15.36 -2.93 -9.11
N TYR A 159 -15.46 -3.07 -10.42
CA TYR A 159 -16.66 -2.67 -11.16
C TYR A 159 -17.79 -3.70 -11.04
N THR A 160 -17.47 -4.89 -10.49
CA THR A 160 -18.44 -5.93 -10.18
C THR A 160 -18.43 -6.27 -8.70
N THR A 161 -19.46 -6.97 -8.24
CA THR A 161 -19.54 -7.51 -6.87
C THR A 161 -19.48 -9.02 -6.90
N PHE A 162 -18.90 -9.61 -5.84
CA PHE A 162 -18.80 -11.06 -5.68
C PHE A 162 -19.38 -11.45 -4.33
N ASP A 163 -20.26 -12.42 -4.32
CA ASP A 163 -20.74 -13.06 -3.10
C ASP A 163 -19.89 -14.28 -2.79
N VAL A 164 -19.31 -14.33 -1.59
CA VAL A 164 -18.48 -15.45 -1.14
C VAL A 164 -19.23 -16.20 -0.04
N GLU A 165 -19.59 -17.43 -0.32
CA GLU A 165 -20.25 -18.31 0.64
C GLU A 165 -19.33 -19.46 1.06
N THR A 166 -19.26 -19.71 2.37
CA THR A 166 -18.56 -20.90 2.88
C THR A 166 -19.46 -22.10 2.74
N VAL A 167 -19.15 -22.98 1.79
CA VAL A 167 -19.93 -24.18 1.53
C VAL A 167 -19.66 -25.27 2.57
N SER A 168 -18.43 -25.41 3.01
CA SER A 168 -18.07 -26.32 4.09
C SER A 168 -16.78 -25.90 4.78
N ALA A 169 -16.70 -26.16 6.07
CA ALA A 169 -15.49 -26.03 6.86
C ALA A 169 -15.35 -27.25 7.76
N GLY A 170 -14.18 -27.86 7.83
CA GLY A 170 -13.97 -29.05 8.65
C GLY A 170 -12.49 -29.36 8.87
N ILE A 171 -12.23 -30.19 9.86
CA ILE A 171 -10.90 -30.74 10.13
C ILE A 171 -10.75 -31.98 9.26
N VAL A 172 -9.80 -31.94 8.32
CA VAL A 172 -9.60 -33.05 7.34
C VAL A 172 -8.98 -34.30 7.99
N ASN A 173 -8.30 -34.13 9.13
CA ASN A 173 -7.73 -35.25 9.88
C ASN A 173 -7.53 -34.84 11.34
N SER A 174 -7.87 -35.69 12.28
CA SER A 174 -7.72 -35.47 13.73
C SER A 174 -6.26 -35.25 14.19
N ASN A 175 -5.29 -35.59 13.32
CA ASN A 175 -3.86 -35.39 13.54
C ASN A 175 -3.30 -34.20 12.73
N CYS A 176 -4.14 -33.48 12.00
CA CYS A 176 -3.73 -32.34 11.16
C CYS A 176 -4.16 -31.04 11.84
N THR A 177 -3.22 -30.11 11.97
CA THR A 177 -3.46 -28.77 12.51
C THR A 177 -4.04 -27.79 11.49
N SER A 178 -4.35 -28.25 10.26
CA SER A 178 -4.93 -27.41 9.20
C SER A 178 -6.43 -27.62 9.05
N CYS A 179 -7.19 -26.53 9.12
CA CYS A 179 -8.58 -26.47 8.65
C CYS A 179 -8.59 -26.15 7.15
N THR A 180 -9.39 -26.90 6.39
CA THR A 180 -9.66 -26.55 5.00
C THR A 180 -11.05 -25.93 4.91
N THR A 181 -11.11 -24.70 4.44
CA THR A 181 -12.37 -24.00 4.11
C THR A 181 -12.51 -24.00 2.60
N THR A 182 -13.64 -24.52 2.09
CA THR A 182 -13.96 -24.41 0.68
C THR A 182 -14.95 -23.28 0.50
N ALA A 183 -14.53 -22.22 -0.19
CA ALA A 183 -15.40 -21.12 -0.59
C ALA A 183 -15.85 -21.32 -2.04
N ARG A 184 -17.11 -21.03 -2.31
CA ARG A 184 -17.67 -20.96 -3.66
C ARG A 184 -17.88 -19.49 -4.01
N LEU A 185 -17.30 -19.07 -5.13
CA LEU A 185 -17.63 -17.79 -5.75
C LEU A 185 -18.85 -17.98 -6.63
N THR A 186 -19.90 -17.24 -6.37
CA THR A 186 -21.03 -17.15 -7.29
C THR A 186 -20.94 -15.82 -8.02
N ASP A 187 -20.89 -15.86 -9.37
CA ASP A 187 -21.04 -14.67 -10.19
C ASP A 187 -22.41 -14.06 -9.89
N ALA A 188 -22.44 -12.86 -9.37
CA ALA A 188 -23.59 -12.00 -9.49
C ALA A 188 -23.59 -11.48 -10.95
N ASP A 189 -24.71 -11.65 -11.66
CA ASP A 189 -24.88 -11.34 -13.07
C ASP A 189 -24.15 -10.08 -13.50
N ILE A 190 -23.21 -10.24 -14.44
CA ILE A 190 -22.48 -9.14 -15.04
C ILE A 190 -23.41 -8.56 -16.11
N ASP A 191 -24.26 -7.61 -15.71
CA ASP A 191 -24.92 -6.72 -16.67
C ASP A 191 -23.95 -5.59 -17.02
N ILE A 192 -23.23 -5.76 -18.13
CA ILE A 192 -22.51 -4.68 -18.79
C ILE A 192 -23.49 -4.06 -19.78
N GLU A 193 -24.12 -2.95 -19.39
CA GLU A 193 -24.71 -2.02 -20.35
C GLU A 193 -23.69 -1.01 -20.87
#